data_b4c9f1b711ab03d559c12174e17d2831
#
_entry.id   b4c9f1b711ab03d559c12174e17d2831
#
_cell.length_a   1.000
_cell.length_b   1.000
_cell.length_c   1.000
_cell.angle_alpha   90.00
_cell.angle_beta   90.00
_cell.angle_gamma   90.00
#
_symmetry.space_group_name_H-M   'P 1'
#
loop_
_entity.id
_entity.type
_entity.pdbx_description
1 polymer ?
#
loop_
_entity_poly.entity_id
_entity_poly.type
_entity_poly.pdbx_seq_one_letter_code
_entity_poly.pdbx_strand_id
1 'polypeptide(L)' 'MPVILTDHAKKRMVERGITFKQIQETIEMPDYTVQNGNKIEAHKTHEGRRIKVVYSGKDKYKKVISVM' A
#
# COMPACT_ATOMS: atom_id res chain seq x y z
N MET A 1 7.98 -9.43 -5.34
CA MET A 1 6.89 -10.16 -4.72
C MET A 1 5.56 -9.74 -5.31
N PRO A 2 4.66 -10.68 -5.57
CA PRO A 2 3.35 -10.30 -6.08
C PRO A 2 2.56 -9.51 -5.03
N VAL A 3 1.84 -8.53 -5.50
CA VAL A 3 0.99 -7.69 -4.67
C VAL A 3 -0.46 -7.99 -5.04
N ILE A 4 -1.27 -8.31 -4.03
CA ILE A 4 -2.68 -8.61 -4.21
C ILE A 4 -3.49 -7.50 -3.56
N LEU A 5 -4.45 -6.95 -4.30
CA LEU A 5 -5.32 -5.90 -3.79
C LEU A 5 -6.67 -6.49 -3.39
N THR A 6 -7.12 -6.16 -2.18
CA THR A 6 -8.49 -6.50 -1.77
C THR A 6 -9.47 -5.61 -2.54
N ASP A 7 -10.74 -6.00 -2.56
CA ASP A 7 -11.77 -5.20 -3.22
C ASP A 7 -11.85 -3.80 -2.60
N HIS A 8 -11.71 -3.72 -1.30
CA HIS A 8 -11.69 -2.44 -0.59
C HIS A 8 -10.51 -1.57 -1.04
N ALA A 9 -9.34 -2.18 -1.16
CA ALA A 9 -8.14 -1.47 -1.62
C ALA A 9 -8.29 -0.98 -3.05
N LYS A 10 -8.87 -1.80 -3.92
CA LYS A 10 -9.13 -1.41 -5.32
C LYS A 10 -10.08 -0.21 -5.39
N LYS A 11 -11.13 -0.24 -4.60
CA LYS A 11 -12.09 0.85 -4.55
C LYS A 11 -11.43 2.14 -4.09
N ARG A 12 -10.65 2.08 -3.02
CA ARG A 12 -9.95 3.24 -2.50
C ARG A 12 -8.93 3.78 -3.50
N MET A 13 -8.23 2.88 -4.19
CA MET A 13 -7.27 3.27 -5.21
C MET A 13 -7.92 4.14 -6.28
N VAL A 14 -9.08 3.70 -6.77
CA VAL A 14 -9.82 4.43 -7.80
C VAL A 14 -10.33 5.76 -7.24
N GLU A 15 -10.94 5.74 -6.06
CA GLU A 15 -11.48 6.95 -5.44
C GLU A 15 -10.42 8.01 -5.21
N ARG A 16 -9.21 7.59 -4.89
CA ARG A 16 -8.11 8.51 -4.56
C ARG A 16 -7.22 8.83 -5.76
N GLY A 17 -7.47 8.20 -6.90
CA GLY A 17 -6.64 8.41 -8.09
C GLY A 17 -5.22 7.91 -7.91
N ILE A 18 -5.03 6.82 -7.17
CA ILE A 18 -3.73 6.21 -6.93
C ILE A 18 -3.54 5.06 -7.91
N THR A 19 -2.37 4.98 -8.55
CA THR A 19 -2.09 3.92 -9.51
C THR A 19 -1.51 2.70 -8.81
N PHE A 20 -1.62 1.54 -9.45
CA PHE A 20 -1.01 0.33 -8.94
C PHE A 20 0.51 0.47 -8.78
N LYS A 21 1.13 1.16 -9.73
CA LYS A 21 2.58 1.42 -9.67
C LYS A 21 2.94 2.21 -8.42
N GLN A 22 2.15 3.22 -8.07
CA GLN A 22 2.37 4.00 -6.86
C GLN A 22 2.24 3.15 -5.61
N ILE A 23 1.30 2.20 -5.61
CA ILE A 23 1.14 1.28 -4.49
C ILE A 23 2.37 0.39 -4.38
N GLN A 24 2.84 -0.17 -5.49
CA GLN A 24 4.03 -1.01 -5.48
C GLN A 24 5.26 -0.25 -4.98
N GLU A 25 5.46 0.97 -5.47
CA GLU A 25 6.59 1.79 -5.03
C GLU A 25 6.52 2.11 -3.54
N THR A 26 5.30 2.38 -3.04
CA THR A 26 5.11 2.67 -1.62
C THR A 26 5.49 1.47 -0.77
N ILE A 27 5.18 0.26 -1.22
CA ILE A 27 5.50 -0.96 -0.50
C ILE A 27 6.99 -1.27 -0.58
N GLU A 28 7.57 -1.14 -1.77
CA GLU A 28 8.97 -1.52 -2.00
C GLU A 28 9.97 -0.50 -1.48
N MET A 29 9.65 0.79 -1.61
CA MET A 29 10.55 1.86 -1.22
C MET A 29 9.80 2.94 -0.42
N PRO A 30 9.28 2.59 0.75
CA PRO A 30 8.55 3.56 1.56
C PRO A 30 9.51 4.57 2.18
N ASP A 31 8.98 5.77 2.47
CA ASP A 31 9.74 6.75 3.22
C ASP A 31 9.90 6.28 4.68
N TYR A 32 8.85 5.66 5.21
CA TYR A 32 8.88 4.99 6.51
C TYR A 32 7.72 4.02 6.60
N THR A 33 7.82 3.10 7.55
CA THR A 33 6.74 2.14 7.81
C THR A 33 6.41 2.12 9.29
N VAL A 34 5.16 1.78 9.58
CA VAL A 34 4.69 1.60 10.95
C VAL A 34 4.13 0.19 11.04
N GLN A 35 4.63 -0.60 11.96
CA GLN A 35 4.11 -1.94 12.17
C GLN A 35 3.00 -1.89 13.22
N ASN A 36 1.89 -2.53 12.92
CA ASN A 36 0.71 -2.53 13.77
C ASN A 36 0.12 -3.94 13.79
N GLY A 37 0.61 -4.76 14.70
CA GLY A 37 0.23 -6.16 14.76
C GLY A 37 0.73 -6.91 13.52
N ASN A 38 -0.18 -7.55 12.82
CA ASN A 38 0.13 -8.30 11.60
C ASN A 38 0.15 -7.42 10.36
N LYS A 39 -0.12 -6.12 10.53
CA LYS A 39 -0.24 -5.21 9.41
C LYS A 39 0.91 -4.22 9.40
N ILE A 40 1.28 -3.79 8.21
CA ILE A 40 2.32 -2.79 8.03
C ILE A 40 1.70 -1.61 7.28
N GLU A 41 1.93 -0.40 7.78
CA GLU A 41 1.54 0.82 7.09
C GLU A 41 2.78 1.40 6.43
N ALA A 42 2.79 1.40 5.11
CA ALA A 42 3.88 2.00 4.35
C ALA A 42 3.46 3.40 3.92
N HIS A 43 4.32 4.38 4.18
CA HIS A 43 4.05 5.78 3.85
C HIS A 43 5.08 6.26 2.86
N LYS A 44 4.63 6.96 1.83
CA LYS A 44 5.53 7.53 0.83
C LYS A 44 4.89 8.78 0.25
N THR A 45 5.73 9.79 0.01
CA THR A 45 5.30 11.01 -0.68
C THR A 45 5.64 10.88 -2.15
N HIS A 46 4.62 11.00 -3.01
CA HIS A 46 4.75 10.99 -4.46
C HIS A 46 4.36 12.37 -4.99
N GLU A 47 5.35 13.13 -5.49
CA GLU A 47 5.10 14.44 -6.08
C GLU A 47 4.26 15.35 -5.18
N GLY A 48 4.64 15.41 -3.90
CA GLY A 48 3.94 16.25 -2.92
C GLY A 48 2.69 15.63 -2.35
N ARG A 49 2.30 14.46 -2.80
CA ARG A 49 1.12 13.76 -2.32
C ARG A 49 1.54 12.60 -1.42
N ARG A 50 1.03 12.59 -0.19
CA ARG A 50 1.33 11.50 0.73
C ARG A 50 0.39 10.32 0.51
N ILE A 51 0.96 9.15 0.32
CA ILE A 51 0.21 7.91 0.13
C ILE A 51 0.52 6.97 1.28
N LYS A 52 -0.54 6.38 1.83
CA LYS A 52 -0.42 5.36 2.88
C LYS A 52 -1.03 4.06 2.37
N VAL A 53 -0.26 3.00 2.44
CA VAL A 53 -0.71 1.67 2.04
C VAL A 53 -0.63 0.75 3.25
N VAL A 54 -1.75 0.15 3.62
CA VAL A 54 -1.79 -0.82 4.71
C VAL A 54 -1.84 -2.21 4.10
N TYR A 55 -0.87 -3.03 4.43
CA TYR A 55 -0.81 -4.39 3.88
C TYR A 55 -0.37 -5.39 4.94
N SER A 56 -0.67 -6.66 4.70
CA SER A 56 -0.14 -7.73 5.51
C SER A 56 0.85 -8.53 4.68
N GLY A 57 1.99 -8.87 5.28
CA GLY A 57 2.99 -9.70 4.63
C GLY A 57 2.64 -11.16 4.80
N LYS A 58 2.67 -11.89 3.70
CA LYS A 58 2.58 -13.34 3.70
C LYS A 58 3.83 -13.89 3.05
N ASP A 59 4.08 -15.17 3.21
CA ASP A 59 5.34 -15.76 2.74
C ASP A 59 5.56 -15.57 1.23
N LYS A 60 4.49 -15.56 0.45
CA LYS A 60 4.59 -15.53 -1.00
C LYS A 60 3.99 -14.29 -1.65
N TYR A 61 3.30 -13.45 -0.90
CA TYR A 61 2.69 -12.25 -1.47
C TYR A 61 2.38 -11.23 -0.38
N LYS A 62 2.15 -10.00 -0.81
CA LYS A 62 1.71 -8.93 0.07
C LYS A 62 0.27 -8.58 -0.27
N LYS A 63 -0.59 -8.66 0.74
CA LYS A 63 -2.02 -8.39 0.57
C LYS A 63 -2.30 -6.97 1.02
N VAL A 64 -2.68 -6.12 0.07
CA VAL A 64 -3.01 -4.73 0.35
C VAL A 64 -4.43 -4.67 0.88
N ILE A 65 -4.58 -4.18 2.09
CA ILE A 65 -5.86 -4.12 2.78
C ILE A 65 -6.52 -2.77 2.58
N SER A 66 -5.74 -1.71 2.61
CA SER A 66 -6.28 -0.36 2.47
C SER A 66 -5.25 0.57 1.85
N VAL A 67 -5.75 1.59 1.17
CA VAL A 67 -4.94 2.64 0.53
C VAL A 67 -5.57 3.98 0.90
N MET A 68 -4.72 4.94 1.31
CA MET A 68 -5.19 6.29 1.65
C MET A 68 -4.30 7.38 1.12
#